data_89e0a6f8fb184a085d6d2284597b8be5
#
_entry.id   89e0a6f8fb184a085d6d2284597b8be5
#
_cell.length_a   1.000
_cell.length_b   1.000
_cell.length_c   1.000
_cell.angle_alpha   90.00
_cell.angle_beta   90.00
_cell.angle_gamma   90.00
#
_symmetry.space_group_name_H-M   'P 1'
#
loop_
_entity.id
_entity.type
_entity.pdbx_description
1 polymer ?
#
loop_
_entity_poly.entity_id
_entity_poly.type
_entity_poly.pdbx_seq_one_letter_code
_entity_poly.pdbx_strand_id
1 'polypeptide(L)'
;MRKSRLTLIFGTVFFLISTAMAPRAMAQELATDEPTRIELNSGSILLGDISGASAGKISFKSKSVGLVIIPIERVVRIRIPKSVVIKFLDGRVIRVPEFEAGLDPFEVITENGAKAYSLIDIDAVNPEDWLLGRGIHSTGKVRLSWEKQSGNTEKNELDYNFNASWENLKSRWKIRGEGELHSASNEKTSDKFTIVGKTDRFLTGHQKGSHIGTNILYETDEFSELKSRYILGLYY
;
A
#
# COMPACT_ATOMS: atom_id res chain seq x y z
N MET A 1 41.23 -10.73 50.29
CA MET A 1 41.05 -9.90 49.11
C MET A 1 41.63 -10.67 47.89
N ARG A 2 40.77 -11.26 47.07
CA ARG A 2 41.17 -12.04 45.88
C ARG A 2 40.39 -11.52 44.71
N LYS A 3 41.03 -10.75 43.82
CA LYS A 3 40.46 -10.24 42.57
C LYS A 3 40.51 -11.32 41.53
N SER A 4 39.37 -11.84 41.10
CA SER A 4 39.26 -12.73 39.92
C SER A 4 39.06 -11.86 38.65
N ARG A 5 40.01 -11.96 37.74
CA ARG A 5 39.93 -11.39 36.40
C ARG A 5 39.15 -12.36 35.50
N LEU A 6 38.02 -11.91 34.99
CA LEU A 6 37.25 -12.65 33.96
C LEU A 6 37.79 -12.23 32.59
N THR A 7 38.46 -13.15 31.93
CA THR A 7 38.95 -12.96 30.56
C THR A 7 37.89 -13.43 29.59
N LEU A 8 37.33 -12.48 28.84
CA LEU A 8 36.34 -12.75 27.80
C LEU A 8 37.08 -13.10 26.51
N ILE A 9 37.01 -14.37 26.08
CA ILE A 9 37.57 -14.84 24.80
C ILE A 9 36.48 -14.68 23.75
N PHE A 10 36.63 -13.70 22.84
CA PHE A 10 35.83 -13.59 21.62
C PHE A 10 36.36 -14.56 20.56
N GLY A 11 35.69 -15.70 20.38
CA GLY A 11 35.93 -16.60 19.27
C GLY A 11 35.24 -16.15 18.01
N THR A 12 35.99 -15.61 17.06
CA THR A 12 35.50 -15.26 15.72
C THR A 12 35.39 -16.52 14.88
N VAL A 13 34.18 -17.02 14.66
CA VAL A 13 33.95 -18.12 13.71
C VAL A 13 33.70 -17.49 12.34
N PHE A 14 34.69 -17.60 11.47
CA PHE A 14 34.59 -17.23 10.06
C PHE A 14 33.96 -18.40 9.30
N PHE A 15 32.70 -18.32 8.94
CA PHE A 15 32.03 -19.31 8.08
C PHE A 15 32.22 -18.88 6.62
N LEU A 16 33.16 -19.53 5.94
CA LEU A 16 33.34 -19.39 4.49
C LEU A 16 32.27 -20.22 3.79
N ILE A 17 31.17 -19.56 3.37
CA ILE A 17 30.22 -20.16 2.45
C ILE A 17 30.70 -19.84 1.03
N SER A 18 31.36 -20.84 0.43
CA SER A 18 31.65 -20.85 -1.00
C SER A 18 30.37 -21.23 -1.76
N THR A 19 29.57 -20.24 -2.20
CA THR A 19 28.48 -20.47 -3.13
C THR A 19 29.04 -20.50 -4.55
N ALA A 20 29.12 -21.69 -5.13
CA ALA A 20 29.33 -21.87 -6.55
C ALA A 20 28.13 -21.25 -7.30
N MET A 21 28.32 -20.06 -7.83
CA MET A 21 27.39 -19.45 -8.79
C MET A 21 27.51 -20.19 -10.11
N ALA A 22 26.57 -21.11 -10.36
CA ALA A 22 26.32 -21.56 -11.73
C ALA A 22 25.80 -20.36 -12.54
N PRO A 23 26.34 -20.09 -13.75
CA PRO A 23 25.79 -19.05 -14.61
C PRO A 23 24.41 -19.51 -15.06
N ARG A 24 23.36 -18.94 -14.45
CA ARG A 24 22.02 -18.96 -15.03
C ARG A 24 22.11 -18.15 -16.32
N ALA A 25 22.04 -18.85 -17.46
CA ALA A 25 21.74 -18.20 -18.72
C ALA A 25 20.39 -17.49 -18.57
N MET A 26 20.41 -16.19 -18.29
CA MET A 26 19.26 -15.33 -18.43
C MET A 26 18.96 -15.34 -19.94
N ALA A 27 17.91 -16.06 -20.34
CA ALA A 27 17.22 -15.76 -21.57
C ALA A 27 16.80 -14.30 -21.46
N GLN A 28 17.54 -13.42 -22.10
CA GLN A 28 17.18 -12.03 -22.30
C GLN A 28 15.97 -12.07 -23.21
N GLU A 29 14.77 -12.13 -22.60
CA GLU A 29 13.52 -11.86 -23.28
C GLU A 29 13.70 -10.48 -23.94
N LEU A 30 13.75 -10.45 -25.25
CA LEU A 30 13.78 -9.21 -26.03
C LEU A 30 12.52 -8.43 -25.65
N ALA A 31 12.65 -7.61 -24.60
CA ALA A 31 11.61 -6.66 -24.26
C ALA A 31 11.48 -5.72 -25.47
N THR A 32 10.42 -5.88 -26.23
CA THR A 32 10.05 -4.95 -27.28
C THR A 32 9.91 -3.59 -26.63
N ASP A 33 10.76 -2.64 -27.01
CA ASP A 33 10.77 -1.26 -26.48
C ASP A 33 9.56 -0.46 -27.03
N GLU A 34 8.57 -1.17 -27.54
CA GLU A 34 7.33 -0.61 -28.03
C GLU A 34 6.47 -0.15 -26.83
N PRO A 35 6.09 1.15 -26.79
CA PRO A 35 5.30 1.67 -25.69
C PRO A 35 3.86 1.14 -25.74
N THR A 36 3.24 1.03 -24.59
CA THR A 36 1.79 0.83 -24.49
C THR A 36 1.07 1.97 -25.19
N ARG A 37 0.06 1.62 -25.98
CA ARG A 37 -0.78 2.56 -26.73
C ARG A 37 -2.21 2.52 -26.20
N ILE A 38 -2.77 3.70 -25.87
CA ILE A 38 -4.17 3.88 -25.51
C ILE A 38 -4.80 4.84 -26.49
N GLU A 39 -5.92 4.44 -27.09
CA GLU A 39 -6.75 5.27 -27.94
C GLU A 39 -8.01 5.67 -27.16
N LEU A 40 -8.32 6.96 -27.16
CA LEU A 40 -9.47 7.53 -26.47
C LEU A 40 -10.62 7.83 -27.44
N ASN A 41 -11.83 7.86 -26.90
CA ASN A 41 -13.03 8.23 -27.68
C ASN A 41 -13.00 9.67 -28.23
N SER A 42 -12.09 10.52 -27.74
CA SER A 42 -11.78 11.83 -28.30
C SER A 42 -10.95 11.78 -29.56
N GLY A 43 -10.47 10.60 -30.00
CA GLY A 43 -9.49 10.41 -31.05
C GLY A 43 -8.04 10.62 -30.62
N SER A 44 -7.78 10.96 -29.36
CA SER A 44 -6.43 11.13 -28.83
C SER A 44 -5.74 9.78 -28.65
N ILE A 45 -4.45 9.73 -28.97
CA ILE A 45 -3.59 8.56 -28.77
C ILE A 45 -2.54 8.91 -27.73
N LEU A 46 -2.43 8.08 -26.72
CA LEU A 46 -1.42 8.20 -25.67
C LEU A 46 -0.41 7.06 -25.80
N LEU A 47 0.88 7.40 -25.74
CA LEU A 47 1.99 6.47 -25.76
C LEU A 47 2.75 6.56 -24.42
N GLY A 48 3.04 5.41 -23.82
CA GLY A 48 3.72 5.38 -22.52
C GLY A 48 3.63 4.01 -21.86
N ASP A 49 3.49 4.01 -20.52
CA ASP A 49 3.38 2.81 -19.70
C ASP A 49 2.18 2.87 -18.77
N ILE A 50 1.50 1.73 -18.58
CA ILE A 50 0.50 1.60 -17.54
C ILE A 50 1.25 1.43 -16.20
N SER A 51 1.03 2.36 -15.29
CA SER A 51 1.52 2.25 -13.91
C SER A 51 0.54 1.48 -13.00
N GLY A 52 -0.71 1.32 -13.43
CA GLY A 52 -1.73 0.53 -12.76
C GLY A 52 -3.11 0.80 -13.33
N ALA A 53 -4.06 -0.07 -13.04
CA ALA A 53 -5.49 0.18 -13.26
C ALA A 53 -6.26 -0.34 -12.07
N SER A 54 -7.26 0.40 -11.62
CA SER A 54 -8.09 0.05 -10.47
C SER A 54 -9.35 0.91 -10.46
N ALA A 55 -10.47 0.34 -10.00
CA ALA A 55 -11.74 1.03 -9.83
C ALA A 55 -12.24 1.79 -11.08
N GLY A 56 -12.07 1.18 -12.27
CA GLY A 56 -12.52 1.78 -13.54
C GLY A 56 -11.64 2.94 -14.04
N LYS A 57 -10.41 3.08 -13.51
CA LYS A 57 -9.45 4.11 -13.93
C LYS A 57 -8.11 3.48 -14.24
N ILE A 58 -7.45 3.95 -15.29
CA ILE A 58 -6.11 3.57 -15.69
C ILE A 58 -5.15 4.70 -15.32
N SER A 59 -4.13 4.40 -14.51
CA SER A 59 -3.00 5.29 -14.27
C SER A 59 -1.96 5.06 -15.36
N PHE A 60 -1.77 6.05 -16.20
CA PHE A 60 -0.93 5.96 -17.40
C PHE A 60 0.19 6.99 -17.36
N LYS A 61 1.43 6.54 -17.44
CA LYS A 61 2.61 7.40 -17.50
C LYS A 61 2.93 7.68 -18.97
N SER A 62 2.35 8.74 -19.51
CA SER A 62 2.61 9.18 -20.88
C SER A 62 4.01 9.77 -21.02
N LYS A 63 4.67 9.50 -22.14
CA LYS A 63 6.00 10.08 -22.47
C LYS A 63 5.93 11.61 -22.65
N SER A 64 4.79 12.15 -23.07
CA SER A 64 4.64 13.57 -23.44
C SER A 64 3.99 14.43 -22.35
N VAL A 65 3.07 13.88 -21.55
CA VAL A 65 2.27 14.66 -20.57
C VAL A 65 2.43 14.20 -19.14
N GLY A 66 3.28 13.21 -18.86
CA GLY A 66 3.50 12.67 -17.51
C GLY A 66 2.38 11.73 -17.05
N LEU A 67 2.08 11.72 -15.76
CA LEU A 67 1.07 10.83 -15.19
C LEU A 67 -0.34 11.35 -15.49
N VAL A 68 -1.16 10.52 -16.16
CA VAL A 68 -2.54 10.79 -16.51
C VAL A 68 -3.44 9.70 -15.92
N ILE A 69 -4.57 10.09 -15.36
CA ILE A 69 -5.60 9.16 -14.90
C ILE A 69 -6.73 9.15 -15.93
N ILE A 70 -6.96 8.01 -16.55
CA ILE A 70 -7.89 7.82 -17.65
C ILE A 70 -9.06 6.96 -17.17
N PRO A 71 -10.31 7.45 -17.20
CA PRO A 71 -11.48 6.61 -17.01
C PRO A 71 -11.55 5.54 -18.09
N ILE A 72 -11.77 4.28 -17.72
CA ILE A 72 -11.75 3.16 -18.67
C ILE A 72 -12.83 3.27 -19.75
N GLU A 73 -13.95 3.89 -19.41
CA GLU A 73 -15.06 4.20 -20.33
C GLU A 73 -14.69 5.14 -21.47
N ARG A 74 -13.57 5.88 -21.34
CA ARG A 74 -13.03 6.74 -22.40
C ARG A 74 -12.08 6.02 -23.33
N VAL A 75 -11.71 4.79 -23.01
CA VAL A 75 -10.76 3.99 -23.81
C VAL A 75 -11.50 3.22 -24.90
N VAL A 76 -11.10 3.47 -26.13
CA VAL A 76 -11.62 2.77 -27.32
C VAL A 76 -10.78 1.55 -27.64
N ARG A 77 -9.46 1.66 -27.48
CA ARG A 77 -8.51 0.57 -27.69
C ARG A 77 -7.32 0.71 -26.76
N ILE A 78 -6.84 -0.42 -26.30
CA ILE A 78 -5.61 -0.54 -25.54
C ILE A 78 -4.73 -1.64 -26.15
N ARG A 79 -3.43 -1.35 -26.33
CA ARG A 79 -2.43 -2.33 -26.72
C ARG A 79 -1.23 -2.26 -25.79
N ILE A 80 -0.92 -3.36 -25.14
CA ILE A 80 0.19 -3.54 -24.23
C ILE A 80 1.13 -4.59 -24.84
N PRO A 81 2.26 -4.19 -25.47
CA PRO A 81 3.13 -5.09 -26.20
C PRO A 81 4.15 -5.82 -25.30
N LYS A 82 3.81 -6.00 -24.03
CA LYS A 82 4.66 -6.67 -23.03
C LYS A 82 3.82 -7.52 -22.10
N SER A 83 4.49 -8.47 -21.43
CA SER A 83 3.81 -9.36 -20.47
C SER A 83 3.06 -8.57 -19.41
N VAL A 84 1.79 -8.91 -19.25
CA VAL A 84 0.86 -8.19 -18.37
C VAL A 84 -0.03 -9.17 -17.61
N VAL A 85 -0.33 -8.81 -16.37
CA VAL A 85 -1.32 -9.50 -15.54
C VAL A 85 -2.59 -8.66 -15.51
N ILE A 86 -3.71 -9.27 -15.88
CA ILE A 86 -5.02 -8.62 -15.87
C ILE A 86 -5.93 -9.35 -14.88
N LYS A 87 -6.54 -8.59 -13.97
CA LYS A 87 -7.55 -9.05 -13.06
C LYS A 87 -8.89 -8.47 -13.48
N PHE A 88 -9.90 -9.32 -13.60
CA PHE A 88 -11.27 -8.94 -13.94
C PHE A 88 -12.13 -8.73 -12.69
N LEU A 89 -13.26 -8.03 -12.86
CA LEU A 89 -14.23 -7.74 -11.78
C LEU A 89 -14.82 -9.01 -11.15
N ASP A 90 -14.87 -10.12 -11.88
CA ASP A 90 -15.32 -11.42 -11.37
C ASP A 90 -14.22 -12.15 -10.55
N GLY A 91 -13.06 -11.52 -10.36
CA GLY A 91 -11.91 -12.06 -9.63
C GLY A 91 -10.99 -12.95 -10.47
N ARG A 92 -11.30 -13.22 -11.74
CA ARG A 92 -10.43 -14.00 -12.63
C ARG A 92 -9.15 -13.23 -12.94
N VAL A 93 -8.05 -13.94 -13.01
CA VAL A 93 -6.71 -13.38 -13.29
C VAL A 93 -6.12 -14.13 -14.48
N ILE A 94 -5.60 -13.37 -15.45
CA ILE A 94 -4.83 -13.91 -16.57
C ILE A 94 -3.44 -13.27 -16.63
N ARG A 95 -2.49 -14.01 -17.16
CA ARG A 95 -1.18 -13.50 -17.54
C ARG A 95 -0.98 -13.77 -19.02
N VAL A 96 -0.75 -12.74 -19.79
CA VAL A 96 -0.54 -12.82 -21.24
C VAL A 96 0.76 -12.12 -21.62
N PRO A 97 1.46 -12.60 -22.68
CA PRO A 97 2.72 -11.99 -23.14
C PRO A 97 2.49 -10.59 -23.71
N GLU A 98 1.33 -10.38 -24.32
CA GLU A 98 0.84 -9.11 -24.83
C GLU A 98 -0.67 -9.04 -24.65
N PHE A 99 -1.23 -7.85 -24.65
CA PHE A 99 -2.66 -7.65 -24.53
C PHE A 99 -3.13 -6.56 -25.47
N GLU A 100 -4.17 -6.90 -26.25
CA GLU A 100 -4.89 -5.94 -27.09
C GLU A 100 -6.39 -6.13 -26.90
N ALA A 101 -7.10 -5.03 -26.68
CA ALA A 101 -8.55 -5.03 -26.59
C ALA A 101 -9.12 -3.72 -27.12
N GLY A 102 -10.32 -3.82 -27.72
CA GLY A 102 -11.11 -2.71 -28.25
C GLY A 102 -12.45 -2.58 -27.55
N LEU A 103 -13.38 -1.91 -28.20
CA LEU A 103 -14.78 -1.77 -27.72
C LEU A 103 -15.55 -3.10 -27.80
N ASP A 104 -15.19 -3.95 -28.77
CA ASP A 104 -15.80 -5.23 -28.92
C ASP A 104 -15.36 -6.18 -27.79
N PRO A 105 -16.25 -7.07 -27.32
CA PRO A 105 -15.89 -8.11 -26.37
C PRO A 105 -14.76 -9.00 -26.91
N PHE A 106 -13.83 -9.37 -26.06
CA PHE A 106 -12.74 -10.31 -26.37
C PHE A 106 -12.89 -11.57 -25.51
N GLU A 107 -12.50 -12.70 -26.10
CA GLU A 107 -12.58 -13.98 -25.41
C GLU A 107 -11.29 -14.28 -24.62
N VAL A 108 -11.49 -14.71 -23.38
CA VAL A 108 -10.43 -15.24 -22.52
C VAL A 108 -10.65 -16.74 -22.35
N ILE A 109 -9.72 -17.53 -22.87
CA ILE A 109 -9.74 -18.99 -22.71
C ILE A 109 -9.03 -19.34 -21.39
N THR A 110 -9.70 -20.10 -20.54
CA THR A 110 -9.16 -20.59 -19.27
C THR A 110 -9.49 -22.07 -19.10
N GLU A 111 -8.95 -22.70 -18.05
CA GLU A 111 -9.23 -24.09 -17.69
C GLU A 111 -10.74 -24.36 -17.54
N ASN A 112 -11.54 -23.35 -17.19
CA ASN A 112 -12.99 -23.44 -17.00
C ASN A 112 -13.81 -23.03 -18.25
N GLY A 113 -13.16 -22.95 -19.42
CA GLY A 113 -13.78 -22.60 -20.70
C GLY A 113 -13.53 -21.16 -21.14
N ALA A 114 -14.05 -20.79 -22.30
CA ALA A 114 -13.99 -19.45 -22.84
C ALA A 114 -15.07 -18.56 -22.20
N LYS A 115 -14.70 -17.31 -21.89
CA LYS A 115 -15.62 -16.27 -21.43
C LYS A 115 -15.31 -14.96 -22.10
N ALA A 116 -16.35 -14.29 -22.60
CA ALA A 116 -16.23 -12.96 -23.20
C ALA A 116 -16.13 -11.89 -22.09
N TYR A 117 -15.23 -10.96 -22.30
CA TYR A 117 -14.99 -9.78 -21.46
C TYR A 117 -14.95 -8.53 -22.35
N SER A 118 -15.23 -7.40 -21.74
CA SER A 118 -15.02 -6.10 -22.33
C SER A 118 -13.99 -5.30 -21.50
N LEU A 119 -13.53 -4.17 -22.03
CA LEU A 119 -12.58 -3.31 -21.29
C LEU A 119 -13.10 -2.88 -19.90
N ILE A 120 -14.41 -2.66 -19.76
CA ILE A 120 -15.02 -2.24 -18.49
C ILE A 120 -15.01 -3.36 -17.42
N ASP A 121 -14.82 -4.62 -17.83
CA ASP A 121 -14.71 -5.75 -16.89
C ASP A 121 -13.32 -5.86 -16.25
N ILE A 122 -12.35 -5.05 -16.70
CA ILE A 122 -11.01 -5.02 -16.13
C ILE A 122 -11.05 -4.30 -14.78
N ASP A 123 -10.72 -5.03 -13.72
CA ASP A 123 -10.59 -4.50 -12.36
C ASP A 123 -9.20 -3.89 -12.13
N ALA A 124 -8.15 -4.61 -12.55
CA ALA A 124 -6.78 -4.13 -12.39
C ALA A 124 -5.83 -4.65 -13.47
N VAL A 125 -4.81 -3.84 -13.80
CA VAL A 125 -3.71 -4.20 -14.69
C VAL A 125 -2.41 -4.17 -13.89
N ASN A 126 -1.64 -5.25 -13.94
CA ASN A 126 -0.45 -5.48 -13.11
C ASN A 126 -0.73 -5.22 -11.61
N PRO A 127 -1.77 -5.86 -11.03
CA PRO A 127 -2.11 -5.63 -9.64
C PRO A 127 -0.98 -6.08 -8.72
N GLU A 128 -0.84 -5.38 -7.59
CA GLU A 128 0.03 -5.82 -6.50
C GLU A 128 -0.41 -7.20 -5.97
N ASP A 129 0.52 -7.97 -5.42
CA ASP A 129 0.27 -9.35 -4.98
C ASP A 129 -0.87 -9.48 -3.96
N TRP A 130 -1.04 -8.49 -3.09
CA TRP A 130 -2.12 -8.50 -2.12
C TRP A 130 -3.52 -8.40 -2.76
N LEU A 131 -3.64 -7.69 -3.91
CA LEU A 131 -4.87 -7.63 -4.73
C LEU A 131 -5.15 -8.97 -5.45
N LEU A 132 -4.14 -9.82 -5.57
CA LEU A 132 -4.24 -11.19 -6.05
C LEU A 132 -4.50 -12.20 -4.91
N GLY A 133 -4.68 -11.71 -3.68
CA GLY A 133 -4.87 -12.55 -2.51
C GLY A 133 -3.57 -13.11 -1.92
N ARG A 134 -2.42 -12.61 -2.36
CA ARG A 134 -1.09 -13.04 -1.90
C ARG A 134 -0.42 -11.93 -1.11
N GLY A 135 -0.23 -12.15 0.19
CA GLY A 135 0.44 -11.18 1.05
C GLY A 135 -0.48 -10.12 1.65
N ILE A 136 0.14 -9.09 2.19
CA ILE A 136 -0.49 -7.99 2.92
C ILE A 136 0.09 -6.68 2.41
N HIS A 137 -0.76 -5.73 2.09
CA HIS A 137 -0.35 -4.35 1.84
C HIS A 137 -0.18 -3.61 3.16
N SER A 138 0.99 -3.01 3.37
CA SER A 138 1.31 -2.30 4.60
C SER A 138 1.67 -0.85 4.29
N THR A 139 1.08 0.07 5.04
CA THR A 139 1.43 1.49 4.96
C THR A 139 1.64 2.04 6.36
N GLY A 140 2.51 3.03 6.48
CA GLY A 140 2.75 3.67 7.77
C GLY A 140 3.33 5.07 7.62
N LYS A 141 3.09 5.89 8.64
CA LYS A 141 3.62 7.24 8.73
C LYS A 141 3.85 7.59 10.19
N VAL A 142 5.00 8.20 10.46
CA VAL A 142 5.33 8.78 11.76
C VAL A 142 5.67 10.25 11.54
N ARG A 143 5.18 11.08 12.43
CA ARG A 143 5.57 12.49 12.53
C ARG A 143 6.01 12.78 13.94
N LEU A 144 7.07 13.55 14.06
CA LEU A 144 7.61 14.05 15.30
C LEU A 144 7.88 15.54 15.12
N SER A 145 7.41 16.36 16.03
CA SER A 145 7.67 17.78 16.11
C SER A 145 8.22 18.10 17.46
N TRP A 146 9.35 18.79 17.52
CA TRP A 146 9.94 19.25 18.75
C TRP A 146 10.28 20.72 18.62
N GLU A 147 9.77 21.52 19.57
CA GLU A 147 10.03 22.93 19.66
C GLU A 147 10.62 23.28 21.04
N LYS A 148 11.68 24.07 21.04
CA LYS A 148 12.26 24.62 22.26
C LYS A 148 12.41 26.12 22.12
N GLN A 149 11.82 26.85 23.05
CA GLN A 149 11.94 28.30 23.16
C GLN A 149 12.71 28.63 24.44
N SER A 150 13.65 29.56 24.35
CA SER A 150 14.42 30.08 25.47
C SER A 150 14.32 31.61 25.51
N GLY A 151 13.99 32.15 26.67
CA GLY A 151 13.81 33.60 26.87
C GLY A 151 13.31 33.89 28.28
N ASN A 152 12.40 34.85 28.42
CA ASN A 152 11.74 35.14 29.70
C ASN A 152 10.88 33.97 30.19
N THR A 153 10.44 33.12 29.29
CA THR A 153 9.78 31.86 29.59
C THR A 153 10.44 30.77 28.75
N GLU A 154 10.88 29.71 29.41
CA GLU A 154 11.38 28.53 28.73
C GLU A 154 10.21 27.61 28.38
N LYS A 155 10.11 27.23 27.10
CA LYS A 155 9.12 26.25 26.64
C LYS A 155 9.80 25.09 25.96
N ASN A 156 9.26 23.89 26.17
CA ASN A 156 9.69 22.68 25.51
C ASN A 156 8.42 21.88 25.13
N GLU A 157 8.19 21.71 23.84
CA GLU A 157 6.99 21.10 23.28
C GLU A 157 7.40 19.94 22.39
N LEU A 158 6.83 18.76 22.64
CA LEU A 158 7.01 17.55 21.84
C LEU A 158 5.67 17.04 21.42
N ASP A 159 5.40 17.05 20.12
CA ASP A 159 4.22 16.46 19.50
C ASP A 159 4.63 15.26 18.67
N TYR A 160 3.87 14.18 18.75
CA TYR A 160 4.10 13.01 17.94
C TYR A 160 2.80 12.38 17.47
N ASN A 161 2.83 11.86 16.25
CA ASN A 161 1.75 11.02 15.78
C ASN A 161 2.29 9.90 14.88
N PHE A 162 1.59 8.79 14.89
CA PHE A 162 1.86 7.67 14.01
C PHE A 162 0.55 7.06 13.51
N ASN A 163 0.61 6.51 12.32
CA ASN A 163 -0.44 5.65 11.81
C ASN A 163 0.18 4.50 11.03
N ALA A 164 -0.44 3.35 11.09
CA ALA A 164 -0.09 2.19 10.30
C ALA A 164 -1.36 1.45 9.88
N SER A 165 -1.32 0.83 8.71
CA SER A 165 -2.41 0.05 8.16
C SER A 165 -1.85 -1.21 7.52
N TRP A 166 -2.52 -2.31 7.75
CA TRP A 166 -2.28 -3.61 7.12
C TRP A 166 -3.56 -4.08 6.48
N GLU A 167 -3.50 -4.48 5.23
CA GLU A 167 -4.68 -4.76 4.43
C GLU A 167 -4.48 -5.94 3.51
N ASN A 168 -5.50 -6.78 3.39
CA ASN A 168 -5.61 -7.83 2.39
C ASN A 168 -7.03 -7.84 1.81
N LEU A 169 -7.34 -8.77 0.91
CA LEU A 169 -8.66 -8.84 0.25
C LEU A 169 -9.84 -9.01 1.23
N LYS A 170 -9.61 -9.54 2.43
CA LYS A 170 -10.67 -9.92 3.37
C LYS A 170 -10.78 -9.01 4.58
N SER A 171 -9.68 -8.34 4.93
CA SER A 171 -9.62 -7.57 6.18
C SER A 171 -8.60 -6.45 6.13
N ARG A 172 -8.81 -5.48 7.00
CA ARG A 172 -7.93 -4.34 7.19
C ARG A 172 -7.79 -4.06 8.68
N TRP A 173 -6.56 -3.80 9.09
CA TRP A 173 -6.21 -3.36 10.45
C TRP A 173 -5.57 -1.99 10.36
N LYS A 174 -5.95 -1.11 11.23
CA LYS A 174 -5.36 0.22 11.36
C LYS A 174 -5.03 0.50 12.80
N ILE A 175 -3.89 1.14 13.02
CA ILE A 175 -3.52 1.73 14.30
C ILE A 175 -3.15 3.18 14.06
N ARG A 176 -3.65 4.06 14.90
CA ARG A 176 -3.28 5.47 14.93
C ARG A 176 -3.03 5.86 16.37
N GLY A 177 -1.95 6.61 16.59
CA GLY A 177 -1.68 7.21 17.88
C GLY A 177 -1.20 8.64 17.70
N GLU A 178 -1.51 9.47 18.68
CA GLU A 178 -1.04 10.86 18.76
C GLU A 178 -0.83 11.23 20.24
N GLY A 179 0.13 12.08 20.49
CA GLY A 179 0.37 12.57 21.84
C GLY A 179 1.17 13.86 21.83
N GLU A 180 1.10 14.54 22.96
CA GLU A 180 1.79 15.78 23.24
C GLU A 180 2.38 15.77 24.64
N LEU A 181 3.60 16.29 24.75
CA LEU A 181 4.30 16.49 26.00
C LEU A 181 4.83 17.90 26.01
N HIS A 182 4.22 18.78 26.78
CA HIS A 182 4.60 20.18 26.83
C HIS A 182 5.03 20.58 28.24
N SER A 183 6.01 21.45 28.33
CA SER A 183 6.43 22.06 29.59
C SER A 183 6.77 23.54 29.40
N ALA A 184 6.50 24.32 30.43
CA ALA A 184 6.88 25.73 30.50
C ALA A 184 7.53 25.99 31.87
N SER A 185 8.70 26.68 31.86
CA SER A 185 9.46 27.00 33.09
C SER A 185 9.71 25.76 33.98
N ASN A 186 10.06 24.62 33.35
CA ASN A 186 10.28 23.31 33.98
C ASN A 186 9.04 22.66 34.62
N GLU A 187 7.85 23.23 34.43
CA GLU A 187 6.61 22.62 34.86
C GLU A 187 5.92 22.01 33.65
N LYS A 188 5.39 20.79 33.78
CA LYS A 188 4.60 20.11 32.74
C LYS A 188 3.28 20.86 32.57
N THR A 189 2.94 21.19 31.31
CA THR A 189 1.72 21.92 30.96
C THR A 189 0.76 21.10 30.12
N SER A 190 1.23 20.05 29.45
CA SER A 190 0.39 19.06 28.78
C SER A 190 1.07 17.70 28.75
N ASP A 191 0.28 16.65 28.94
CA ASP A 191 0.66 15.25 28.80
C ASP A 191 -0.57 14.47 28.34
N LYS A 192 -0.72 14.34 27.04
CA LYS A 192 -1.86 13.66 26.42
C LYS A 192 -1.38 12.57 25.49
N PHE A 193 -2.12 11.50 25.47
CA PHE A 193 -1.92 10.41 24.54
C PHE A 193 -3.23 9.78 24.14
N THR A 194 -3.40 9.55 22.83
CA THR A 194 -4.55 8.85 22.26
C THR A 194 -4.05 7.75 21.35
N ILE A 195 -4.62 6.56 21.46
CA ILE A 195 -4.40 5.47 20.54
C ILE A 195 -5.74 4.87 20.10
N VAL A 196 -5.85 4.61 18.79
CA VAL A 196 -7.03 4.00 18.18
C VAL A 196 -6.59 2.79 17.38
N GLY A 197 -7.14 1.64 17.71
CA GLY A 197 -7.07 0.43 16.92
C GLY A 197 -8.38 0.20 16.18
N LYS A 198 -8.33 -0.13 14.90
CA LYS A 198 -9.50 -0.49 14.08
C LYS A 198 -9.24 -1.78 13.34
N THR A 199 -10.28 -2.61 13.22
CA THR A 199 -10.26 -3.78 12.35
C THR A 199 -11.55 -3.83 11.53
N ASP A 200 -11.41 -4.05 10.23
CA ASP A 200 -12.50 -4.19 9.27
C ASP A 200 -12.46 -5.60 8.67
N ARG A 201 -13.62 -6.24 8.55
CA ARG A 201 -13.83 -7.46 7.80
C ARG A 201 -14.72 -7.16 6.61
N PHE A 202 -14.22 -7.32 5.39
CA PHE A 202 -14.97 -7.10 4.17
C PHE A 202 -15.92 -8.27 3.91
N LEU A 203 -17.19 -7.97 3.67
CA LEU A 203 -18.24 -8.96 3.43
C LEU A 203 -18.40 -9.26 1.93
N THR A 204 -18.24 -8.25 1.08
CA THR A 204 -18.42 -8.35 -0.37
C THR A 204 -17.29 -7.63 -1.09
N GLY A 205 -16.17 -8.32 -1.30
CA GLY A 205 -15.01 -7.78 -2.02
C GLY A 205 -14.37 -6.53 -1.38
N HIS A 206 -13.09 -6.35 -1.67
CA HIS A 206 -12.23 -5.40 -0.97
C HIS A 206 -12.59 -3.91 -1.13
N GLN A 207 -13.07 -3.47 -2.29
CA GLN A 207 -13.22 -2.03 -2.57
C GLN A 207 -14.66 -1.55 -2.74
N LYS A 208 -15.64 -2.42 -2.78
CA LYS A 208 -17.03 -2.08 -3.12
C LYS A 208 -18.05 -2.61 -2.12
N GLY A 209 -17.60 -3.21 -1.03
CA GLY A 209 -18.46 -4.00 -0.19
C GLY A 209 -18.70 -3.42 1.19
N SER A 210 -19.82 -3.84 1.72
CA SER A 210 -20.12 -3.70 3.14
C SER A 210 -19.02 -4.36 3.97
N HIS A 211 -18.73 -3.80 5.11
CA HIS A 211 -17.76 -4.35 6.05
C HIS A 211 -18.29 -4.24 7.47
N ILE A 212 -17.91 -5.18 8.31
CA ILE A 212 -18.14 -5.13 9.75
C ILE A 212 -16.80 -4.82 10.40
N GLY A 213 -16.80 -3.89 11.33
CA GLY A 213 -15.59 -3.50 12.00
C GLY A 213 -15.75 -3.27 13.48
N THR A 214 -14.62 -3.27 14.16
CA THR A 214 -14.49 -2.86 15.54
C THR A 214 -13.47 -1.75 15.66
N ASN A 215 -13.67 -0.87 16.63
CA ASN A 215 -12.68 0.10 17.05
C ASN A 215 -12.52 0.09 18.55
N ILE A 216 -11.27 0.26 18.98
CA ILE A 216 -10.90 0.45 20.37
C ILE A 216 -10.15 1.77 20.43
N LEU A 217 -10.56 2.64 21.33
CA LEU A 217 -9.86 3.89 21.64
C LEU A 217 -9.41 3.83 23.10
N TYR A 218 -8.18 4.21 23.32
CA TYR A 218 -7.64 4.55 24.63
C TYR A 218 -7.09 5.97 24.58
N GLU A 219 -7.44 6.75 25.58
CA GLU A 219 -7.02 8.14 25.72
C GLU A 219 -6.62 8.40 27.16
N THR A 220 -5.58 9.15 27.36
CA THR A 220 -5.14 9.66 28.66
C THR A 220 -4.79 11.13 28.56
N ASP A 221 -5.16 11.90 29.57
CA ASP A 221 -4.85 13.32 29.70
C ASP A 221 -4.60 13.60 31.17
N GLU A 222 -3.35 13.89 31.54
CA GLU A 222 -2.96 14.13 32.93
C GLU A 222 -3.60 15.39 33.54
N PHE A 223 -3.95 16.35 32.69
CA PHE A 223 -4.51 17.66 33.07
C PHE A 223 -6.04 17.72 32.96
N SER A 224 -6.68 16.64 32.54
CA SER A 224 -8.13 16.53 32.50
C SER A 224 -8.67 15.93 33.78
N GLU A 225 -9.92 16.29 34.14
CA GLU A 225 -10.64 15.62 35.24
C GLU A 225 -10.82 14.12 34.95
N LEU A 226 -10.99 13.75 33.68
CA LEU A 226 -11.06 12.37 33.21
C LEU A 226 -9.67 11.90 32.77
N LYS A 227 -8.89 11.37 33.68
CA LYS A 227 -7.49 10.96 33.45
C LYS A 227 -7.30 9.86 32.39
N SER A 228 -8.29 9.01 32.20
CA SER A 228 -8.23 7.97 31.17
C SER A 228 -9.62 7.58 30.71
N ARG A 229 -9.71 7.25 29.40
CA ARG A 229 -10.95 6.83 28.75
C ARG A 229 -10.70 5.66 27.82
N TYR A 230 -11.63 4.69 27.84
CA TYR A 230 -11.68 3.57 26.91
C TYR A 230 -13.00 3.60 26.18
N ILE A 231 -12.97 3.43 24.88
CA ILE A 231 -14.17 3.31 24.06
C ILE A 231 -14.02 2.08 23.18
N LEU A 232 -15.04 1.21 23.22
CA LEU A 232 -15.19 0.08 22.30
C LEU A 232 -16.39 0.36 21.40
N GLY A 233 -16.19 0.28 20.09
CA GLY A 233 -17.24 0.49 19.11
C GLY A 233 -17.33 -0.67 18.11
N LEU A 234 -18.56 -0.95 17.68
CA LEU A 234 -18.87 -1.82 16.57
C LEU A 234 -19.53 -0.97 15.47
N TYR A 235 -19.23 -1.23 14.22
CA TYR A 235 -19.82 -0.50 13.09
C TYR A 235 -19.97 -1.42 11.86
N TYR A 236 -20.89 -1.03 11.02
CA TYR A 236 -21.21 -1.68 9.75
C TYR A 236 -21.08 -0.67 8.62
#